data_f73eb936a7d81abb4d6aa043be37c780
#
_entry.id   f73eb936a7d81abb4d6aa043be37c780
#
_cell.length_a   1.000
_cell.length_b   1.000
_cell.length_c   1.000
_cell.angle_alpha   90.00
_cell.angle_beta   90.00
_cell.angle_gamma   90.00
#
_symmetry.space_group_name_H-M   'P 1'
#
loop_
_entity.id
_entity.type
_entity.pdbx_description
1 polymer ?
#
loop_
_entity_poly.entity_id
_entity_poly.type
_entity_poly.pdbx_seq_one_letter_code
_entity_poly.pdbx_strand_id
1 'polypeptide(L)'
;MKGNRKRRGMLAVLLAALCGLLCSCTRAANPLVQAEATPLPGVEQRLHAATAAEDNAASWDVVLYFRYLDYSMLAGESRTLTVRKDESSEAALVRALLAGPSAGEMNLRRALGEDVGLKEVTASGDMLFITLTNSLLRDGIPDGWRSDEFWAEEAPVRRRLAMASIADTVMENLPY
;
A
#
# COMPACT_ATOMS: atom_id res chain seq x y z
N MET A 1 20.00 -45.45 -44.71
CA MET A 1 19.18 -45.11 -43.53
C MET A 1 19.78 -45.78 -42.27
N LYS A 2 20.85 -45.25 -41.67
CA LYS A 2 21.56 -45.88 -40.52
C LYS A 2 22.03 -44.89 -39.46
N GLY A 3 21.41 -43.73 -39.31
CA GLY A 3 21.87 -42.66 -38.43
C GLY A 3 21.02 -42.34 -37.18
N ASN A 4 19.78 -42.86 -37.05
CA ASN A 4 18.84 -42.38 -36.03
C ASN A 4 18.76 -43.21 -34.74
N ARG A 5 19.41 -44.39 -34.68
CA ARG A 5 19.35 -45.24 -33.46
C ARG A 5 20.34 -44.81 -32.37
N LYS A 6 21.48 -44.24 -32.73
CA LYS A 6 22.50 -43.80 -31.73
C LYS A 6 22.05 -42.50 -30.99
N ARG A 7 21.31 -41.60 -31.66
CA ARG A 7 20.83 -40.37 -31.02
C ARG A 7 19.70 -40.60 -30.01
N ARG A 8 18.87 -41.63 -30.23
CA ARG A 8 17.77 -41.98 -29.29
C ARG A 8 18.29 -42.62 -27.99
N GLY A 9 19.38 -43.39 -28.05
CA GLY A 9 20.00 -43.97 -26.86
C GLY A 9 20.70 -42.93 -25.98
N MET A 10 21.32 -41.93 -26.60
CA MET A 10 22.04 -40.88 -25.85
C MET A 10 21.07 -39.91 -25.18
N LEU A 11 19.91 -39.65 -25.79
CA LEU A 11 18.88 -38.79 -25.18
C LEU A 11 18.18 -39.48 -24.00
N ALA A 12 18.00 -40.80 -24.06
CA ALA A 12 17.40 -41.57 -22.96
C ALA A 12 18.33 -41.64 -21.72
N VAL A 13 19.62 -41.74 -21.92
CA VAL A 13 20.63 -41.75 -20.83
C VAL A 13 20.75 -40.37 -20.18
N LEU A 14 20.65 -39.29 -20.96
CA LEU A 14 20.67 -37.93 -20.42
C LEU A 14 19.41 -37.59 -19.62
N LEU A 15 18.25 -38.09 -20.03
CA LEU A 15 16.98 -37.91 -19.28
C LEU A 15 17.00 -38.68 -17.95
N ALA A 16 17.59 -39.90 -17.94
CA ALA A 16 17.69 -40.70 -16.72
C ALA A 16 18.66 -40.07 -15.70
N ALA A 17 19.76 -39.43 -16.17
CA ALA A 17 20.67 -38.71 -15.30
C ALA A 17 20.06 -37.44 -14.67
N LEU A 18 19.17 -36.75 -15.39
CA LEU A 18 18.51 -35.55 -14.91
C LEU A 18 17.43 -35.85 -13.84
N CYS A 19 16.77 -37.01 -13.93
CA CYS A 19 15.79 -37.43 -12.90
C CYS A 19 16.45 -37.91 -11.59
N GLY A 20 17.70 -38.37 -11.63
CA GLY A 20 18.43 -38.83 -10.43
C GLY A 20 18.89 -37.69 -9.50
N LEU A 21 19.00 -36.47 -10.02
CA LEU A 21 19.43 -35.28 -9.25
C LEU A 21 18.36 -34.57 -8.49
N LEU A 22 17.08 -34.92 -8.72
CA LEU A 22 15.92 -34.27 -8.05
C LEU A 22 15.34 -35.06 -6.87
N CYS A 23 15.91 -36.22 -6.51
CA CYS A 23 15.37 -37.11 -5.48
C CYS A 23 16.23 -37.21 -4.23
N SER A 24 17.09 -36.22 -3.95
CA SER A 24 17.84 -36.10 -2.69
C SER A 24 17.16 -35.17 -1.68
N CYS A 25 15.84 -35.31 -1.47
CA CYS A 25 15.23 -34.79 -0.26
C CYS A 25 15.36 -35.84 0.83
N THR A 26 16.49 -35.84 1.51
CA THR A 26 16.62 -36.51 2.81
C THR A 26 15.63 -35.86 3.78
N ARG A 27 14.63 -36.65 4.12
CA ARG A 27 13.67 -36.38 5.16
C ARG A 27 14.39 -36.45 6.50
N ALA A 28 15.06 -35.36 6.89
CA ALA A 28 15.47 -35.17 8.26
C ALA A 28 14.21 -34.91 9.07
N ALA A 29 13.83 -35.86 9.90
CA ALA A 29 12.82 -35.64 10.94
C ALA A 29 13.38 -34.57 11.89
N ASN A 30 12.96 -33.33 11.70
CA ASN A 30 13.13 -32.30 12.72
C ASN A 30 12.22 -32.66 13.90
N PRO A 31 12.77 -32.71 15.13
CA PRO A 31 11.93 -32.69 16.32
C PRO A 31 11.09 -31.44 16.27
N LEU A 32 9.83 -31.57 16.65
CA LEU A 32 8.88 -30.49 16.89
C LEU A 32 9.51 -29.46 17.84
N VAL A 33 10.27 -28.53 17.28
CA VAL A 33 10.45 -27.23 17.89
C VAL A 33 9.13 -26.53 17.64
N GLN A 34 8.31 -26.48 18.68
CA GLN A 34 7.28 -25.44 18.76
C GLN A 34 8.00 -24.12 18.52
N ALA A 35 7.97 -23.65 17.28
CA ALA A 35 8.23 -22.27 17.01
C ALA A 35 7.06 -21.52 17.68
N GLU A 36 7.28 -21.12 18.94
CA GLU A 36 6.62 -19.95 19.44
C GLU A 36 6.80 -18.90 18.35
N ALA A 37 5.69 -18.57 17.70
CA ALA A 37 5.65 -17.45 16.78
C ALA A 37 6.06 -16.22 17.59
N THR A 38 7.33 -15.90 17.54
CA THR A 38 7.83 -14.62 18.05
C THR A 38 7.16 -13.58 17.18
N PRO A 39 6.22 -12.76 17.71
CA PRO A 39 5.61 -11.69 16.95
C PRO A 39 6.74 -10.79 16.43
N LEU A 40 6.69 -10.43 15.17
CA LEU A 40 7.62 -9.45 14.60
C LEU A 40 7.52 -8.19 15.46
N PRO A 41 8.61 -7.75 16.12
CA PRO A 41 8.55 -6.69 17.15
C PRO A 41 8.16 -5.31 16.61
N GLY A 42 7.86 -5.18 15.34
CA GLY A 42 7.47 -3.92 14.72
C GLY A 42 5.97 -3.66 14.65
N VAL A 43 5.12 -4.68 14.64
CA VAL A 43 3.67 -4.51 14.43
C VAL A 43 2.94 -4.32 15.75
N GLU A 44 3.30 -5.09 16.79
CA GLU A 44 2.71 -4.90 18.12
C GLU A 44 3.12 -3.59 18.78
N GLN A 45 4.37 -3.14 18.55
CA GLN A 45 4.82 -1.85 19.09
C GLN A 45 4.09 -0.65 18.46
N ARG A 46 3.67 -0.77 17.19
CA ARG A 46 2.84 0.25 16.53
C ARG A 46 1.39 0.24 17.04
N LEU A 47 0.83 -0.95 17.30
CA LEU A 47 -0.52 -1.06 17.84
C LEU A 47 -0.60 -0.63 19.32
N HIS A 48 0.41 -0.96 20.14
CA HIS A 48 0.44 -0.56 21.54
C HIS A 48 0.73 0.92 21.76
N ALA A 49 1.42 1.59 20.82
CA ALA A 49 1.57 3.04 20.86
C ALA A 49 0.22 3.77 20.65
N ALA A 50 -0.69 3.17 19.90
CA ALA A 50 -2.03 3.72 19.66
C ALA A 50 -3.02 3.45 20.82
N THR A 51 -2.80 2.42 21.66
CA THR A 51 -3.70 2.04 22.76
C THR A 51 -3.30 2.57 24.14
N ALA A 52 -2.09 3.12 24.31
CA ALA A 52 -1.54 3.49 25.63
C ALA A 52 -1.67 4.99 25.98
N ALA A 53 -2.61 5.71 25.38
CA ALA A 53 -2.72 7.16 25.57
C ALA A 53 -3.99 7.56 26.31
N GLU A 54 -4.06 7.33 27.61
CA GLU A 54 -5.17 7.88 28.42
C GLU A 54 -5.02 9.37 28.77
N ASP A 55 -3.88 10.06 28.51
CA ASP A 55 -3.76 11.51 28.73
C ASP A 55 -2.76 12.27 27.83
N ASN A 56 -2.06 11.61 26.91
CA ASN A 56 -1.19 12.27 25.95
C ASN A 56 -1.64 11.95 24.52
N ALA A 57 -1.68 12.96 23.66
CA ALA A 57 -1.88 12.75 22.23
C ALA A 57 -0.84 11.74 21.72
N ALA A 58 -1.29 10.55 21.27
CA ALA A 58 -0.40 9.53 20.75
C ALA A 58 0.18 10.00 19.41
N SER A 59 1.50 9.87 19.24
CA SER A 59 2.15 10.17 17.98
C SER A 59 2.74 8.90 17.39
N TRP A 60 2.65 8.76 16.05
CA TRP A 60 3.22 7.63 15.34
C TRP A 60 3.81 8.04 13.99
N ASP A 61 4.82 7.33 13.52
CA ASP A 61 5.42 7.57 12.22
C ASP A 61 4.65 6.82 11.13
N VAL A 62 4.30 7.54 10.07
CA VAL A 62 3.50 7.05 8.95
C VAL A 62 4.15 7.37 7.62
N VAL A 63 3.75 6.66 6.57
CA VAL A 63 4.06 6.99 5.18
C VAL A 63 2.77 7.39 4.47
N LEU A 64 2.72 8.61 3.97
CA LEU A 64 1.60 9.16 3.22
C LEU A 64 1.95 9.21 1.74
N TYR A 65 1.07 8.70 0.87
CA TYR A 65 1.32 8.62 -0.56
C TYR A 65 0.67 9.78 -1.31
N PHE A 66 1.48 10.60 -1.96
CA PHE A 66 1.09 11.77 -2.72
C PHE A 66 1.47 11.63 -4.20
N ARG A 67 0.85 12.42 -5.07
CA ARG A 67 1.24 12.48 -6.47
C ARG A 67 2.64 13.08 -6.62
N TYR A 68 3.50 12.41 -7.39
CA TYR A 68 4.84 12.92 -7.68
C TYR A 68 4.79 13.90 -8.86
N LEU A 69 4.96 15.20 -8.60
CA LEU A 69 4.83 16.28 -9.57
C LEU A 69 3.55 16.13 -10.41
N ASP A 70 3.68 16.21 -11.73
CA ASP A 70 2.58 16.03 -12.68
C ASP A 70 2.55 14.62 -13.31
N TYR A 71 3.36 13.69 -12.78
CA TYR A 71 3.37 12.32 -13.27
C TYR A 71 2.17 11.51 -12.75
N SER A 72 1.82 10.45 -13.51
CA SER A 72 0.78 9.50 -13.12
C SER A 72 1.31 8.44 -12.15
N MET A 73 2.02 8.87 -11.11
CA MET A 73 2.62 8.01 -10.09
C MET A 73 2.53 8.65 -8.70
N LEU A 74 2.59 7.81 -7.68
CA LEU A 74 2.63 8.22 -6.28
C LEU A 74 4.06 8.10 -5.74
N ALA A 75 4.36 8.91 -4.72
CA ALA A 75 5.57 8.80 -3.92
C ALA A 75 5.23 9.00 -2.44
N GLY A 76 5.92 8.26 -1.57
CA GLY A 76 5.71 8.28 -0.13
C GLY A 76 6.42 9.46 0.55
N GLU A 77 5.77 10.05 1.54
CA GLU A 77 6.32 11.01 2.50
C GLU A 77 6.24 10.41 3.90
N SER A 78 7.38 10.30 4.57
CA SER A 78 7.42 9.90 5.99
C SER A 78 7.07 11.10 6.87
N ARG A 79 6.11 10.91 7.78
CA ARG A 79 5.61 11.96 8.67
C ARG A 79 5.24 11.40 10.04
N THR A 80 5.53 12.12 11.11
CA THR A 80 4.99 11.83 12.44
C THR A 80 3.59 12.46 12.56
N LEU A 81 2.57 11.64 12.84
CA LEU A 81 1.21 12.09 13.09
C LEU A 81 0.89 12.12 14.57
N THR A 82 0.04 13.07 14.94
CA THR A 82 -0.58 13.14 16.26
C THR A 82 -2.05 12.81 16.14
N VAL A 83 -2.50 11.79 16.87
CA VAL A 83 -3.92 11.39 16.96
C VAL A 83 -4.59 12.26 18.03
N ARG A 84 -5.72 12.87 17.71
CA ARG A 84 -6.50 13.64 18.66
C ARG A 84 -7.24 12.71 19.62
N LYS A 85 -7.57 13.20 20.82
CA LYS A 85 -8.21 12.40 21.88
C LYS A 85 -9.48 11.67 21.44
N ASP A 86 -10.26 12.27 20.56
CA ASP A 86 -11.55 11.73 20.09
C ASP A 86 -11.48 11.28 18.62
N GLU A 87 -10.31 10.94 18.14
CA GLU A 87 -10.06 10.56 16.75
C GLU A 87 -9.44 9.17 16.67
N SER A 88 -9.92 8.31 15.76
CA SER A 88 -9.25 7.04 15.49
C SER A 88 -7.96 7.25 14.71
N SER A 89 -7.04 6.27 14.78
CA SER A 89 -5.79 6.27 14.01
C SER A 89 -6.05 6.36 12.52
N GLU A 90 -7.08 5.66 12.04
CA GLU A 90 -7.52 5.64 10.64
C GLU A 90 -8.01 7.03 10.20
N ALA A 91 -8.81 7.68 11.04
CA ALA A 91 -9.30 9.03 10.74
C ALA A 91 -8.16 10.04 10.73
N ALA A 92 -7.21 9.95 11.68
CA ALA A 92 -6.02 10.79 11.73
C ALA A 92 -5.16 10.63 10.46
N LEU A 93 -4.99 9.38 9.99
CA LEU A 93 -4.23 9.04 8.79
C LEU A 93 -4.87 9.66 7.54
N VAL A 94 -6.18 9.44 7.34
CA VAL A 94 -6.92 9.99 6.20
C VAL A 94 -6.95 11.53 6.24
N ARG A 95 -7.15 12.11 7.41
CA ARG A 95 -7.10 13.57 7.60
C ARG A 95 -5.73 14.15 7.21
N ALA A 96 -4.64 13.48 7.60
CA ALA A 96 -3.29 13.92 7.25
C ALA A 96 -3.04 13.83 5.74
N LEU A 97 -3.53 12.76 5.10
CA LEU A 97 -3.48 12.64 3.64
C LEU A 97 -4.26 13.75 2.93
N LEU A 98 -5.47 14.06 3.41
CA LEU A 98 -6.28 15.17 2.89
C LEU A 98 -5.66 16.55 3.13
N ALA A 99 -4.87 16.71 4.17
CA ALA A 99 -4.12 17.95 4.42
C ALA A 99 -3.06 18.22 3.34
N GLY A 100 -2.63 17.18 2.60
CA GLY A 100 -1.63 17.27 1.55
C GLY A 100 -0.19 17.13 2.06
N PRO A 101 0.80 17.20 1.14
CA PRO A 101 2.21 17.06 1.49
C PRO A 101 2.72 18.20 2.36
N SER A 102 3.80 17.95 3.10
CA SER A 102 4.48 18.96 3.91
C SER A 102 5.06 20.07 3.03
N ALA A 103 5.15 21.28 3.56
CA ALA A 103 5.62 22.46 2.82
C ALA A 103 7.07 22.29 2.29
N GLY A 104 7.88 21.42 2.87
CA GLY A 104 9.23 21.11 2.41
C GLY A 104 9.30 20.15 1.23
N GLU A 105 8.22 19.44 0.92
CA GLU A 105 8.17 18.41 -0.11
C GLU A 105 7.81 19.03 -1.49
N MET A 106 8.77 19.70 -2.10
CA MET A 106 8.54 20.45 -3.35
C MET A 106 8.12 19.57 -4.54
N ASN A 107 8.43 18.28 -4.51
CA ASN A 107 8.13 17.33 -5.59
C ASN A 107 6.79 16.62 -5.41
N LEU A 108 6.12 16.80 -4.27
CA LEU A 108 4.85 16.16 -3.99
C LEU A 108 3.68 17.11 -4.21
N ARG A 109 2.57 16.55 -4.68
CA ARG A 109 1.30 17.25 -4.94
C ARG A 109 0.17 16.45 -4.33
N ARG A 110 -0.89 17.12 -3.92
CA ARG A 110 -2.12 16.46 -3.49
C ARG A 110 -2.62 15.51 -4.57
N ALA A 111 -2.93 14.27 -4.20
CA ALA A 111 -3.63 13.34 -5.07
C ALA A 111 -5.15 13.57 -5.03
N LEU A 112 -5.67 14.10 -3.91
CA LEU A 112 -7.07 14.47 -3.70
C LEU A 112 -7.23 16.00 -3.84
N GLY A 113 -8.38 16.43 -4.35
CA GLY A 113 -8.72 17.86 -4.45
C GLY A 113 -8.79 18.54 -3.07
N GLU A 114 -8.55 19.83 -3.02
CA GLU A 114 -8.59 20.60 -1.77
C GLU A 114 -9.99 20.68 -1.15
N ASP A 115 -11.02 20.53 -1.96
CA ASP A 115 -12.43 20.52 -1.57
C ASP A 115 -12.92 19.12 -1.12
N VAL A 116 -12.09 18.09 -1.20
CA VAL A 116 -12.40 16.76 -0.71
C VAL A 116 -12.22 16.73 0.80
N GLY A 117 -13.30 16.45 1.52
CA GLY A 117 -13.33 16.35 2.97
C GLY A 117 -13.65 14.93 3.45
N LEU A 118 -13.19 14.59 4.64
CA LEU A 118 -13.56 13.37 5.36
C LEU A 118 -14.91 13.57 6.07
N LYS A 119 -15.85 12.67 5.85
CA LYS A 119 -17.12 12.60 6.58
C LYS A 119 -17.06 11.59 7.70
N GLU A 120 -16.58 10.39 7.42
CA GLU A 120 -16.57 9.29 8.37
C GLU A 120 -15.51 8.26 8.01
N VAL A 121 -14.95 7.62 9.03
CA VAL A 121 -14.12 6.42 8.90
C VAL A 121 -14.65 5.38 9.88
N THR A 122 -14.94 4.18 9.38
CA THR A 122 -15.44 3.07 10.20
C THR A 122 -14.70 1.79 9.87
N ALA A 123 -14.11 1.14 10.88
CA ALA A 123 -13.47 -0.17 10.74
C ALA A 123 -14.45 -1.28 11.14
N SER A 124 -14.48 -2.37 10.38
CA SER A 124 -15.29 -3.56 10.68
C SER A 124 -14.55 -4.81 10.24
N GLY A 125 -13.99 -5.56 11.19
CA GLY A 125 -13.13 -6.71 10.90
C GLY A 125 -11.87 -6.26 10.17
N ASP A 126 -11.64 -6.84 9.00
CA ASP A 126 -10.53 -6.55 8.09
C ASP A 126 -10.88 -5.50 7.01
N MET A 127 -12.00 -4.82 7.18
CA MET A 127 -12.48 -3.80 6.23
C MET A 127 -12.46 -2.41 6.85
N LEU A 128 -12.00 -1.44 6.07
CA LEU A 128 -12.06 -0.02 6.40
C LEU A 128 -12.99 0.71 5.44
N PHE A 129 -14.03 1.36 5.98
CA PHE A 129 -14.96 2.18 5.23
C PHE A 129 -14.58 3.66 5.41
N ILE A 130 -14.25 4.34 4.31
CA ILE A 130 -13.91 5.75 4.29
C ILE A 130 -14.97 6.50 3.50
N THR A 131 -15.73 7.36 4.16
CA THR A 131 -16.74 8.21 3.53
C THR A 131 -16.19 9.62 3.33
N LEU A 132 -16.02 10.00 2.07
CA LEU A 132 -15.56 11.32 1.67
C LEU A 132 -16.73 12.19 1.20
N THR A 133 -16.49 13.49 1.04
CA THR A 133 -17.42 14.39 0.35
C THR A 133 -17.53 14.01 -1.14
N ASN A 134 -18.64 14.37 -1.78
CA ASN A 134 -18.89 14.07 -3.18
C ASN A 134 -18.01 14.89 -4.15
N SER A 135 -17.22 15.83 -3.67
CA SER A 135 -16.26 16.60 -4.47
C SER A 135 -15.24 15.72 -5.17
N LEU A 136 -14.89 14.55 -4.61
CA LEU A 136 -14.04 13.57 -5.28
C LEU A 136 -14.59 13.10 -6.63
N LEU A 137 -15.91 13.08 -6.79
CA LEU A 137 -16.61 12.61 -7.98
C LEU A 137 -17.04 13.77 -8.92
N ARG A 138 -16.75 15.01 -8.57
CA ARG A 138 -17.09 16.14 -9.43
C ARG A 138 -16.30 16.06 -10.72
N ASP A 139 -17.03 16.14 -11.83
CA ASP A 139 -16.48 16.18 -13.18
C ASP A 139 -16.20 17.62 -13.65
N GLY A 140 -16.34 18.59 -12.76
CA GLY A 140 -16.08 20.00 -13.07
C GLY A 140 -14.62 20.26 -13.40
N ILE A 141 -14.39 21.04 -14.44
CA ILE A 141 -13.05 21.47 -14.85
C ILE A 141 -12.54 22.44 -13.78
N PRO A 142 -11.35 22.20 -13.20
CA PRO A 142 -10.78 23.16 -12.27
C PRO A 142 -10.52 24.51 -12.92
N ASP A 143 -10.67 25.59 -12.14
CA ASP A 143 -10.35 26.94 -12.59
C ASP A 143 -8.90 26.99 -13.11
N GLY A 144 -8.73 27.60 -14.29
CA GLY A 144 -7.43 27.73 -14.95
C GLY A 144 -6.97 26.49 -15.72
N TRP A 145 -7.80 25.45 -15.86
CA TRP A 145 -7.48 24.30 -16.71
C TRP A 145 -7.46 24.71 -18.20
N ARG A 146 -6.58 24.07 -18.99
CA ARG A 146 -6.30 24.50 -20.38
C ARG A 146 -7.50 24.35 -21.32
N SER A 147 -8.23 23.24 -21.23
CA SER A 147 -9.42 22.95 -22.04
C SER A 147 -10.19 21.74 -21.53
N ASP A 148 -11.44 21.62 -21.92
CA ASP A 148 -12.33 20.49 -21.59
C ASP A 148 -11.79 19.16 -22.12
N GLU A 149 -11.17 19.18 -23.30
CA GLU A 149 -10.63 17.99 -23.95
C GLU A 149 -9.48 17.37 -23.13
N PHE A 150 -8.51 18.19 -22.71
CA PHE A 150 -7.42 17.73 -21.85
C PHE A 150 -7.92 17.29 -20.47
N TRP A 151 -8.97 17.92 -19.97
CA TRP A 151 -9.57 17.49 -18.71
C TRP A 151 -10.25 16.12 -18.80
N ALA A 152 -10.92 15.82 -19.91
CA ALA A 152 -11.56 14.52 -20.12
C ALA A 152 -10.56 13.35 -20.08
N GLU A 153 -9.32 13.57 -20.52
CA GLU A 153 -8.23 12.59 -20.45
C GLU A 153 -7.61 12.51 -19.03
N GLU A 154 -7.40 13.66 -18.39
CA GLU A 154 -6.71 13.77 -17.11
C GLU A 154 -7.60 13.36 -15.92
N ALA A 155 -8.88 13.68 -15.93
CA ALA A 155 -9.78 13.41 -14.80
C ALA A 155 -9.85 11.93 -14.37
N PRO A 156 -9.92 10.95 -15.28
CA PRO A 156 -9.87 9.53 -14.90
C PRO A 156 -8.54 9.13 -14.26
N VAL A 157 -7.43 9.70 -14.70
CA VAL A 157 -6.09 9.45 -14.14
C VAL A 157 -6.02 9.99 -12.73
N ARG A 158 -6.46 11.23 -12.50
CA ARG A 158 -6.48 11.86 -11.17
C ARG A 158 -7.35 11.10 -10.20
N ARG A 159 -8.53 10.64 -10.61
CA ARG A 159 -9.40 9.80 -9.76
C ARG A 159 -8.72 8.48 -9.37
N ARG A 160 -8.05 7.80 -10.30
CA ARG A 160 -7.30 6.58 -9.97
C ARG A 160 -6.16 6.85 -8.99
N LEU A 161 -5.40 7.93 -9.20
CA LEU A 161 -4.32 8.32 -8.29
C LEU A 161 -4.85 8.69 -6.89
N ALA A 162 -5.99 9.38 -6.81
CA ALA A 162 -6.63 9.70 -5.55
C ALA A 162 -7.04 8.43 -4.77
N MET A 163 -7.65 7.46 -5.46
CA MET A 163 -8.02 6.18 -4.84
C MET A 163 -6.79 5.36 -4.43
N ALA A 164 -5.76 5.28 -5.30
CA ALA A 164 -4.51 4.61 -4.99
C ALA A 164 -3.79 5.28 -3.81
N SER A 165 -3.75 6.60 -3.75
CA SER A 165 -3.17 7.38 -2.64
C SER A 165 -3.78 7.00 -1.29
N ILE A 166 -5.11 6.86 -1.23
CA ILE A 166 -5.80 6.41 -0.01
C ILE A 166 -5.44 4.95 0.30
N ALA A 167 -5.55 4.07 -0.69
CA ALA A 167 -5.31 2.63 -0.50
C ALA A 167 -3.86 2.36 -0.07
N ASP A 168 -2.87 2.89 -0.78
CA ASP A 168 -1.46 2.70 -0.46
C ASP A 168 -1.11 3.27 0.91
N THR A 169 -1.67 4.46 1.26
CA THR A 169 -1.47 5.06 2.58
C THR A 169 -2.07 4.19 3.69
N VAL A 170 -3.27 3.65 3.50
CA VAL A 170 -3.93 2.77 4.50
C VAL A 170 -3.16 1.47 4.64
N MET A 171 -2.88 0.78 3.53
CA MET A 171 -2.21 -0.52 3.53
C MET A 171 -0.78 -0.48 4.08
N GLU A 172 -0.06 0.63 3.90
CA GLU A 172 1.30 0.79 4.43
C GLU A 172 1.32 0.97 5.96
N ASN A 173 0.29 1.58 6.53
CA ASN A 173 0.30 2.02 7.92
C ASN A 173 -0.62 1.23 8.85
N LEU A 174 -1.58 0.49 8.31
CA LEU A 174 -2.62 -0.21 9.07
C LEU A 174 -2.70 -1.69 8.65
N PRO A 175 -3.12 -2.59 9.54
CA PRO A 175 -3.13 -4.04 9.30
C PRO A 175 -4.38 -4.52 8.53
N TYR A 176 -4.79 -3.83 7.48
CA TYR A 176 -5.93 -4.20 6.62
C TYR A 176 -5.49 -4.96 5.38
#